data_fec954c843d72c3b56d40ce0d5c2302c
#
_entry.id   fec954c843d72c3b56d40ce0d5c2302c
#
_cell.length_a   1.000
_cell.length_b   1.000
_cell.length_c   1.000
_cell.angle_alpha   90.00
_cell.angle_beta   90.00
_cell.angle_gamma   90.00
#
_symmetry.space_group_name_H-M   'P 1'
#
loop_
_entity.id
_entity.type
_entity.pdbx_description
1 polymer ?
#
loop_
_entity_poly.entity_id
_entity_poly.type
_entity_poly.pdbx_seq_one_letter_code
_entity_poly.pdbx_strand_id
1 'polypeptide(L)'
;MANCSDLSFYDQDYFDRGCQSGKSNYVDYSWERIGGEVEKTAVHIIKHFAPAKSLDVGCAKGFIVKALYDRGVDAYGIDASEYAILKVPEEVSDRVKLGLASDLTYKSNEFDLVTIFDVLEHIPEELTDQTCAELLRISSNWVLVYVVTRHEPDDIDPTHINIKPREWWEAKFVELGGKICSINDIYNPNIWWFNLADRLIRVKK
;
A
#
# COMPACT_ATOMS: atom_id res chain seq x y z
N MET A 1 14.71 18.55 7.01
CA MET A 1 14.02 17.70 6.06
C MET A 1 14.33 16.27 6.47
N ALA A 2 13.31 15.44 6.72
CA ALA A 2 13.53 14.05 7.01
C ALA A 2 14.23 13.41 5.80
N ASN A 3 15.28 12.64 6.05
CA ASN A 3 16.00 11.95 4.99
C ASN A 3 15.24 10.64 4.72
N CYS A 4 14.36 10.63 3.71
CA CYS A 4 13.53 9.45 3.37
C CYS A 4 14.33 8.22 2.91
N SER A 5 15.66 8.33 2.81
CA SER A 5 16.52 7.17 2.68
C SER A 5 16.81 6.48 4.02
N ASP A 6 16.40 7.08 5.14
CA ASP A 6 16.56 6.49 6.47
C ASP A 6 15.28 5.74 6.87
N LEU A 7 15.22 4.45 6.53
CA LEU A 7 14.11 3.57 6.83
C LEU A 7 13.86 3.39 8.35
N SER A 8 14.83 3.75 9.21
CA SER A 8 14.65 3.75 10.67
C SER A 8 13.64 4.79 11.15
N PHE A 9 13.24 5.73 10.28
CA PHE A 9 12.17 6.68 10.57
C PHE A 9 10.82 6.00 10.81
N TYR A 10 10.54 4.89 10.11
CA TYR A 10 9.30 4.10 10.22
C TYR A 10 9.34 3.17 11.44
N ASP A 11 9.46 3.74 12.61
CA ASP A 11 9.59 3.08 13.90
C ASP A 11 8.27 3.03 14.68
N GLN A 12 8.34 2.71 15.99
CA GLN A 12 7.19 2.70 16.86
C GLN A 12 6.47 4.05 16.93
N ASP A 13 7.22 5.14 16.96
CA ASP A 13 6.64 6.47 17.04
C ASP A 13 5.86 6.84 15.77
N TYR A 14 6.33 6.36 14.60
CA TYR A 14 5.62 6.52 13.34
C TYR A 14 4.24 5.82 13.35
N PHE A 15 4.22 4.53 13.74
CA PHE A 15 2.99 3.73 13.65
C PHE A 15 2.06 3.90 14.84
N ASP A 16 2.57 3.91 16.07
CA ASP A 16 1.72 3.82 17.26
C ASP A 16 1.40 5.18 17.87
N ARG A 17 2.20 6.20 17.57
CA ARG A 17 2.11 7.54 18.17
C ARG A 17 2.37 8.66 17.16
N GLY A 18 2.12 8.42 15.89
CA GLY A 18 2.51 9.33 14.79
C GLY A 18 2.05 10.77 15.00
N CYS A 19 0.77 10.99 15.30
CA CYS A 19 0.24 12.32 15.60
C CYS A 19 0.88 12.97 16.85
N GLN A 20 1.25 12.19 17.87
CA GLN A 20 1.87 12.70 19.09
C GLN A 20 3.35 13.02 18.89
N SER A 21 4.04 12.22 18.10
CA SER A 21 5.47 12.37 17.79
C SER A 21 5.75 13.37 16.66
N GLY A 22 4.72 13.74 15.88
CA GLY A 22 4.85 14.55 14.68
C GLY A 22 5.51 13.80 13.51
N LYS A 23 5.48 12.46 13.54
CA LYS A 23 6.09 11.62 12.50
C LYS A 23 5.13 11.17 11.42
N SER A 24 3.84 11.01 11.74
CA SER A 24 2.82 10.59 10.77
C SER A 24 1.42 10.99 11.22
N ASN A 25 0.45 10.77 10.35
CA ASN A 25 -0.97 11.00 10.64
C ASN A 25 -1.62 9.87 11.47
N TYR A 26 -0.88 8.81 11.82
CA TYR A 26 -1.40 7.73 12.64
C TYR A 26 -1.55 8.15 14.11
N VAL A 27 -2.73 7.92 14.69
CA VAL A 27 -2.93 8.05 16.14
C VAL A 27 -2.47 6.77 16.84
N ASP A 28 -2.81 5.63 16.26
CA ASP A 28 -2.47 4.28 16.71
C ASP A 28 -2.77 3.31 15.58
N TYR A 29 -1.74 2.70 15.01
CA TYR A 29 -1.86 1.69 13.95
C TYR A 29 -1.91 0.30 14.60
N SER A 30 -2.99 0.03 15.35
CA SER A 30 -3.25 -1.26 16.00
C SER A 30 -4.48 -1.94 15.41
N TRP A 31 -4.55 -3.27 15.54
CA TRP A 31 -5.72 -4.03 15.09
C TRP A 31 -7.00 -3.63 15.82
N GLU A 32 -6.89 -3.33 17.11
CA GLU A 32 -8.02 -2.89 17.94
C GLU A 32 -8.67 -1.61 17.40
N ARG A 33 -7.85 -0.73 16.83
CA ARG A 33 -8.32 0.57 16.32
C ARG A 33 -8.78 0.50 14.87
N ILE A 34 -7.99 -0.10 13.99
CA ILE A 34 -8.24 -0.04 12.54
C ILE A 34 -8.74 -1.36 11.94
N GLY A 35 -8.75 -2.45 12.70
CA GLY A 35 -9.11 -3.78 12.20
C GLY A 35 -10.49 -3.81 11.52
N GLY A 36 -11.46 -3.07 12.03
CA GLY A 36 -12.79 -2.98 11.39
C GLY A 36 -12.77 -2.37 9.99
N GLU A 37 -11.91 -1.39 9.72
CA GLU A 37 -11.74 -0.80 8.38
C GLU A 37 -10.93 -1.73 7.46
N VAL A 38 -9.91 -2.38 8.00
CA VAL A 38 -9.12 -3.38 7.28
C VAL A 38 -10.00 -4.55 6.82
N GLU A 39 -10.89 -5.04 7.69
CA GLU A 39 -11.85 -6.09 7.39
C GLU A 39 -12.81 -5.71 6.24
N LYS A 40 -13.36 -4.49 6.28
CA LYS A 40 -14.21 -3.97 5.20
C LYS A 40 -13.42 -3.88 3.88
N THR A 41 -12.17 -3.43 3.94
CA THR A 41 -11.27 -3.34 2.80
C THR A 41 -11.02 -4.72 2.19
N ALA A 42 -10.69 -5.73 3.00
CA ALA A 42 -10.48 -7.09 2.52
C ALA A 42 -11.72 -7.69 1.86
N VAL A 43 -12.91 -7.52 2.46
CA VAL A 43 -14.19 -7.93 1.87
C VAL A 43 -14.43 -7.24 0.51
N HIS A 44 -14.11 -5.95 0.42
CA HIS A 44 -14.28 -5.18 -0.81
C HIS A 44 -13.31 -5.64 -1.91
N ILE A 45 -12.04 -5.88 -1.55
CA ILE A 45 -11.04 -6.44 -2.46
C ILE A 45 -11.51 -7.80 -3.01
N ILE A 46 -11.93 -8.72 -2.14
CA ILE A 46 -12.39 -10.04 -2.55
C ILE A 46 -13.62 -9.94 -3.49
N LYS A 47 -14.56 -9.07 -3.16
CA LYS A 47 -15.78 -8.87 -3.97
C LYS A 47 -15.46 -8.42 -5.40
N HIS A 48 -14.49 -7.55 -5.60
CA HIS A 48 -14.23 -6.88 -6.89
C HIS A 48 -13.08 -7.50 -7.69
N PHE A 49 -12.13 -8.15 -7.03
CA PHE A 49 -10.95 -8.71 -7.68
C PHE A 49 -10.87 -10.24 -7.57
N ALA A 50 -11.54 -10.84 -6.58
CA ALA A 50 -11.51 -12.28 -6.29
C ALA A 50 -10.11 -12.91 -6.39
N PRO A 51 -9.09 -12.33 -5.73
CA PRO A 51 -7.71 -12.79 -5.91
C PRO A 51 -7.53 -14.19 -5.32
N ALA A 52 -6.86 -15.06 -6.07
CA ALA A 52 -6.38 -16.34 -5.54
C ALA A 52 -5.07 -16.13 -4.77
N LYS A 53 -4.17 -15.28 -5.32
CA LYS A 53 -2.90 -14.92 -4.69
C LYS A 53 -2.66 -13.42 -4.75
N SER A 54 -2.38 -12.78 -3.62
CA SER A 54 -2.16 -11.33 -3.53
C SER A 54 -0.86 -10.97 -2.81
N LEU A 55 -0.31 -9.80 -3.17
CA LEU A 55 0.77 -9.14 -2.43
C LEU A 55 0.33 -7.73 -2.04
N ASP A 56 0.53 -7.38 -0.77
CA ASP A 56 0.39 -6.03 -0.25
C ASP A 56 1.78 -5.41 -0.08
N VAL A 57 2.08 -4.36 -0.87
CA VAL A 57 3.37 -3.67 -0.88
C VAL A 57 3.28 -2.44 0.01
N GLY A 58 4.18 -2.35 1.02
CA GLY A 58 4.04 -1.40 2.11
C GLY A 58 2.94 -1.83 3.10
N CYS A 59 2.95 -3.11 3.45
CA CYS A 59 1.88 -3.74 4.23
C CYS A 59 1.88 -3.36 5.72
N ALA A 60 2.81 -2.54 6.17
CA ALA A 60 2.98 -2.17 7.57
C ALA A 60 2.99 -3.41 8.49
N LYS A 61 2.12 -3.48 9.49
CA LYS A 61 1.97 -4.61 10.40
C LYS A 61 1.20 -5.80 9.81
N GLY A 62 1.01 -5.86 8.48
CA GLY A 62 0.41 -7.01 7.78
C GLY A 62 -1.10 -7.21 8.01
N PHE A 63 -1.82 -6.17 8.41
CA PHE A 63 -3.25 -6.33 8.75
C PHE A 63 -4.13 -6.64 7.55
N ILE A 64 -3.87 -6.05 6.37
CA ILE A 64 -4.57 -6.41 5.13
C ILE A 64 -4.23 -7.85 4.72
N VAL A 65 -2.96 -8.25 4.85
CA VAL A 65 -2.52 -9.62 4.58
C VAL A 65 -3.31 -10.60 5.45
N LYS A 66 -3.39 -10.34 6.77
CA LYS A 66 -4.17 -11.16 7.70
C LYS A 66 -5.65 -11.22 7.31
N ALA A 67 -6.29 -10.09 7.05
CA ALA A 67 -7.71 -10.04 6.73
C ALA A 67 -8.07 -10.78 5.42
N LEU A 68 -7.18 -10.74 4.43
CA LEU A 68 -7.32 -11.52 3.19
C LEU A 68 -7.06 -13.01 3.43
N TYR A 69 -6.02 -13.34 4.18
CA TYR A 69 -5.66 -14.72 4.52
C TYR A 69 -6.76 -15.43 5.31
N ASP A 70 -7.34 -14.78 6.33
CA ASP A 70 -8.45 -15.31 7.12
C ASP A 70 -9.70 -15.60 6.26
N ARG A 71 -9.76 -15.05 5.03
CA ARG A 71 -10.84 -15.28 4.06
C ARG A 71 -10.45 -16.21 2.91
N GLY A 72 -9.33 -16.91 3.03
CA GLY A 72 -8.90 -17.94 2.09
C GLY A 72 -8.13 -17.44 0.87
N VAL A 73 -7.67 -16.17 0.87
CA VAL A 73 -6.74 -15.65 -0.14
C VAL A 73 -5.32 -16.07 0.23
N ASP A 74 -4.52 -16.54 -0.73
CA ASP A 74 -3.07 -16.78 -0.54
C ASP A 74 -2.33 -15.43 -0.52
N ALA A 75 -2.46 -14.70 0.61
CA ALA A 75 -2.02 -13.33 0.77
C ALA A 75 -0.61 -13.25 1.36
N TYR A 76 0.18 -12.32 0.83
CA TYR A 76 1.56 -12.01 1.25
C TYR A 76 1.72 -10.51 1.42
N GLY A 77 2.78 -10.10 2.13
CA GLY A 77 3.14 -8.70 2.34
C GLY A 77 4.63 -8.44 2.30
N ILE A 78 4.98 -7.20 2.01
CA ILE A 78 6.35 -6.69 2.10
C ILE A 78 6.31 -5.26 2.64
N ASP A 79 7.21 -4.95 3.57
CA ASP A 79 7.35 -3.61 4.13
C ASP A 79 8.81 -3.28 4.40
N ALA A 80 9.17 -2.00 4.36
CA ALA A 80 10.52 -1.53 4.60
C ALA A 80 10.83 -1.30 6.10
N SER A 81 9.80 -1.29 6.96
CA SER A 81 9.93 -1.05 8.39
C SER A 81 10.26 -2.32 9.17
N GLU A 82 11.44 -2.39 9.76
CA GLU A 82 11.79 -3.48 10.70
C GLU A 82 10.83 -3.53 11.88
N TYR A 83 10.41 -2.36 12.39
CA TYR A 83 9.45 -2.29 13.49
C TYR A 83 8.10 -2.91 13.12
N ALA A 84 7.57 -2.54 11.96
CA ALA A 84 6.28 -3.05 11.51
C ALA A 84 6.30 -4.57 11.32
N ILE A 85 7.37 -5.11 10.71
CA ILE A 85 7.56 -6.56 10.51
C ILE A 85 7.56 -7.33 11.83
N LEU A 86 8.20 -6.78 12.88
CA LEU A 86 8.21 -7.40 14.22
C LEU A 86 6.84 -7.40 14.92
N LYS A 87 5.87 -6.67 14.39
CA LYS A 87 4.50 -6.53 14.92
C LYS A 87 3.44 -7.22 14.07
N VAL A 88 3.84 -7.94 13.05
CA VAL A 88 2.95 -8.74 12.21
C VAL A 88 2.28 -9.83 13.06
N PRO A 89 0.94 -10.04 12.92
CA PRO A 89 0.24 -11.13 13.60
C PRO A 89 0.86 -12.49 13.32
N GLU A 90 0.93 -13.35 14.34
CA GLU A 90 1.60 -14.65 14.27
C GLU A 90 1.06 -15.52 13.12
N GLU A 91 -0.25 -15.44 12.86
CA GLU A 91 -0.96 -16.22 11.84
C GLU A 91 -0.47 -15.96 10.40
N VAL A 92 0.19 -14.82 10.17
CA VAL A 92 0.71 -14.44 8.84
C VAL A 92 2.18 -14.01 8.88
N SER A 93 2.88 -14.31 9.97
CA SER A 93 4.27 -13.89 10.18
C SER A 93 5.25 -14.49 9.16
N ASP A 94 4.97 -15.69 8.65
CA ASP A 94 5.74 -16.35 7.59
C ASP A 94 5.41 -15.83 6.17
N ARG A 95 4.39 -14.99 6.05
CA ARG A 95 3.88 -14.42 4.79
C ARG A 95 4.28 -12.98 4.56
N VAL A 96 4.83 -12.33 5.58
CA VAL A 96 5.26 -10.93 5.50
C VAL A 96 6.78 -10.85 5.61
N LYS A 97 7.40 -10.03 4.73
CA LYS A 97 8.86 -9.92 4.65
C LYS A 97 9.31 -8.48 4.73
N LEU A 98 10.50 -8.27 5.28
CA LEU A 98 11.22 -7.00 5.15
C LEU A 98 11.73 -6.83 3.72
N GLY A 99 11.52 -5.67 3.11
CA GLY A 99 12.02 -5.36 1.77
C GLY A 99 11.48 -4.06 1.20
N LEU A 100 12.00 -3.69 0.04
CA LEU A 100 11.69 -2.41 -0.63
C LEU A 100 10.69 -2.60 -1.77
N ALA A 101 9.80 -1.63 -1.95
CA ALA A 101 8.87 -1.61 -3.08
C ALA A 101 9.58 -1.47 -4.44
N SER A 102 10.80 -0.90 -4.45
CA SER A 102 11.61 -0.74 -5.66
C SER A 102 12.46 -1.97 -6.01
N ASP A 103 12.52 -3.00 -5.14
CA ASP A 103 13.31 -4.21 -5.37
C ASP A 103 12.56 -5.44 -4.83
N LEU A 104 11.54 -5.87 -5.57
CA LEU A 104 10.66 -6.96 -5.18
C LEU A 104 11.26 -8.33 -5.59
N THR A 105 11.64 -9.14 -4.60
CA THR A 105 12.29 -10.45 -4.79
C THR A 105 11.33 -11.56 -5.25
N TYR A 106 10.22 -11.21 -5.90
CA TYR A 106 9.21 -12.13 -6.43
C TYR A 106 9.38 -12.34 -7.93
N LYS A 107 8.83 -13.44 -8.44
CA LYS A 107 8.84 -13.75 -9.88
C LYS A 107 7.87 -12.84 -10.64
N SER A 108 8.14 -12.66 -11.94
CA SER A 108 7.18 -11.99 -12.82
C SER A 108 5.84 -12.77 -12.87
N ASN A 109 4.72 -12.04 -12.82
CA ASN A 109 3.35 -12.59 -12.85
C ASN A 109 3.04 -13.55 -11.69
N GLU A 110 3.63 -13.34 -10.52
CA GLU A 110 3.44 -14.24 -9.38
C GLU A 110 2.11 -14.01 -8.64
N PHE A 111 1.59 -12.79 -8.66
CA PHE A 111 0.38 -12.39 -7.94
C PHE A 111 -0.71 -11.93 -8.91
N ASP A 112 -1.94 -12.37 -8.73
CA ASP A 112 -3.07 -11.89 -9.54
C ASP A 112 -3.62 -10.54 -9.07
N LEU A 113 -3.33 -10.14 -7.83
CA LEU A 113 -3.54 -8.80 -7.31
C LEU A 113 -2.31 -8.32 -6.54
N VAL A 114 -1.86 -7.12 -6.85
CA VAL A 114 -0.87 -6.36 -6.06
C VAL A 114 -1.54 -5.11 -5.53
N THR A 115 -1.54 -4.90 -4.22
CA THR A 115 -2.02 -3.66 -3.58
C THR A 115 -0.83 -2.82 -3.12
N ILE A 116 -0.98 -1.51 -3.20
CA ILE A 116 -0.05 -0.53 -2.65
C ILE A 116 -0.84 0.68 -2.18
N PHE A 117 -0.93 0.86 -0.86
CA PHE A 117 -1.79 1.84 -0.22
C PHE A 117 -0.99 2.76 0.70
N ASP A 118 -1.06 4.07 0.45
CA ASP A 118 -0.32 5.11 1.20
C ASP A 118 1.19 4.81 1.29
N VAL A 119 1.82 4.54 0.13
CA VAL A 119 3.27 4.20 0.04
C VAL A 119 3.98 5.01 -1.04
N LEU A 120 3.38 5.19 -2.22
CA LEU A 120 4.08 5.80 -3.37
C LEU A 120 4.50 7.25 -3.10
N GLU A 121 3.76 7.98 -2.28
CA GLU A 121 4.08 9.34 -1.83
C GLU A 121 5.34 9.42 -0.97
N HIS A 122 5.75 8.28 -0.37
CA HIS A 122 6.97 8.16 0.43
C HIS A 122 8.20 7.75 -0.40
N ILE A 123 7.98 7.26 -1.62
CA ILE A 123 9.05 6.78 -2.50
C ILE A 123 9.75 7.99 -3.13
N PRO A 124 11.10 8.13 -3.04
CA PRO A 124 11.83 9.16 -3.77
C PRO A 124 11.52 9.14 -5.26
N GLU A 125 11.40 10.35 -5.88
CA GLU A 125 10.98 10.46 -7.29
C GLU A 125 11.88 9.67 -8.23
N GLU A 126 13.17 9.60 -7.94
CA GLU A 126 14.16 8.83 -8.71
C GLU A 126 13.94 7.31 -8.69
N LEU A 127 13.20 6.79 -7.69
CA LEU A 127 12.85 5.36 -7.58
C LEU A 127 11.44 5.04 -8.08
N THR A 128 10.66 6.06 -8.49
CA THR A 128 9.25 5.86 -8.86
C THR A 128 9.10 4.93 -10.05
N ASP A 129 9.86 5.16 -11.13
CA ASP A 129 9.76 4.35 -12.35
C ASP A 129 10.10 2.88 -12.06
N GLN A 130 11.15 2.64 -11.26
CA GLN A 130 11.54 1.30 -10.83
C GLN A 130 10.45 0.65 -9.99
N THR A 131 9.89 1.38 -9.01
CA THR A 131 8.81 0.87 -8.16
C THR A 131 7.57 0.51 -8.98
N CYS A 132 7.08 1.40 -9.84
CA CYS A 132 5.91 1.12 -10.69
C CYS A 132 6.16 -0.06 -11.65
N ALA A 133 7.39 -0.17 -12.20
CA ALA A 133 7.78 -1.30 -13.05
C ALA A 133 7.77 -2.63 -12.28
N GLU A 134 8.27 -2.65 -11.03
CA GLU A 134 8.24 -3.83 -10.18
C GLU A 134 6.81 -4.27 -9.84
N LEU A 135 5.92 -3.34 -9.48
CA LEU A 135 4.50 -3.63 -9.23
C LEU A 135 3.85 -4.30 -10.46
N LEU A 136 4.08 -3.74 -11.65
CA LEU A 136 3.58 -4.32 -12.90
C LEU A 136 4.27 -5.67 -13.20
N ARG A 137 5.57 -5.80 -12.99
CA ARG A 137 6.31 -7.04 -13.27
C ARG A 137 5.78 -8.23 -12.51
N ILE A 138 5.54 -8.06 -11.21
CA ILE A 138 5.09 -9.15 -10.32
C ILE A 138 3.60 -9.44 -10.44
N SER A 139 2.79 -8.47 -10.89
CA SER A 139 1.37 -8.68 -11.13
C SER A 139 1.13 -9.48 -12.41
N SER A 140 0.19 -10.42 -12.37
CA SER A 140 -0.33 -11.12 -13.55
C SER A 140 -1.64 -10.52 -14.08
N ASN A 141 -2.33 -9.68 -13.28
CA ASN A 141 -3.63 -9.13 -13.63
C ASN A 141 -3.84 -7.70 -13.14
N TRP A 142 -3.86 -7.44 -11.83
CA TRP A 142 -4.24 -6.16 -11.26
C TRP A 142 -3.19 -5.54 -10.35
N VAL A 143 -2.96 -4.24 -10.50
CA VAL A 143 -2.31 -3.39 -9.48
C VAL A 143 -3.36 -2.39 -9.01
N LEU A 144 -3.61 -2.37 -7.71
CA LEU A 144 -4.53 -1.47 -7.05
C LEU A 144 -3.73 -0.49 -6.17
N VAL A 145 -3.83 0.77 -6.51
CA VAL A 145 -3.06 1.85 -5.89
C VAL A 145 -4.01 2.78 -5.14
N TYR A 146 -3.61 3.18 -3.93
CA TYR A 146 -4.15 4.33 -3.25
C TYR A 146 -2.97 5.21 -2.81
N VAL A 147 -2.93 6.46 -3.27
CA VAL A 147 -1.77 7.35 -3.12
C VAL A 147 -2.22 8.78 -2.80
N VAL A 148 -1.48 9.48 -1.96
CA VAL A 148 -1.72 10.90 -1.69
C VAL A 148 -1.40 11.72 -2.94
N THR A 149 -2.41 12.43 -3.47
CA THR A 149 -2.32 13.14 -4.75
C THR A 149 -2.22 14.67 -4.62
N ARG A 150 -2.37 15.19 -3.41
CA ARG A 150 -2.25 16.61 -3.09
C ARG A 150 -1.86 16.80 -1.64
N HIS A 151 -1.25 17.92 -1.33
CA HIS A 151 -1.00 18.32 0.05
C HIS A 151 -2.33 18.64 0.77
N GLU A 152 -2.55 18.03 1.92
CA GLU A 152 -3.67 18.38 2.80
C GLU A 152 -3.18 19.35 3.89
N PRO A 153 -4.02 20.31 4.32
CA PRO A 153 -3.60 21.32 5.31
C PRO A 153 -3.22 20.77 6.68
N ASP A 154 -3.73 19.59 7.02
CA ASP A 154 -3.53 18.88 8.28
C ASP A 154 -2.56 17.69 8.17
N ASP A 155 -1.94 17.51 7.00
CA ASP A 155 -0.91 16.49 6.80
C ASP A 155 0.38 16.88 7.53
N ILE A 156 0.74 16.10 8.53
CA ILE A 156 1.93 16.31 9.35
C ILE A 156 3.06 15.33 9.03
N ASP A 157 2.86 14.41 8.09
CA ASP A 157 3.86 13.41 7.74
C ASP A 157 4.98 14.02 6.88
N PRO A 158 6.19 14.19 7.43
CA PRO A 158 7.30 14.80 6.70
C PRO A 158 7.87 13.89 5.60
N THR A 159 7.42 12.64 5.54
CA THR A 159 7.86 11.65 4.53
C THR A 159 6.97 11.62 3.30
N HIS A 160 5.91 12.41 3.24
CA HIS A 160 5.16 12.67 2.02
C HIS A 160 5.95 13.59 1.05
N ILE A 161 6.95 13.03 0.38
CA ILE A 161 7.94 13.75 -0.43
C ILE A 161 7.64 13.73 -1.93
N ASN A 162 6.78 12.81 -2.38
CA ASN A 162 6.49 12.58 -3.78
C ASN A 162 4.98 12.70 -4.05
N ILE A 163 4.41 13.85 -3.70
CA ILE A 163 3.00 14.13 -3.92
C ILE A 163 2.83 14.65 -5.35
N LYS A 164 2.11 13.88 -6.16
CA LYS A 164 1.80 14.20 -7.56
C LYS A 164 0.29 14.04 -7.82
N PRO A 165 -0.29 14.79 -8.75
CA PRO A 165 -1.70 14.61 -9.11
C PRO A 165 -1.95 13.20 -9.67
N ARG A 166 -3.18 12.72 -9.57
CA ARG A 166 -3.60 11.39 -10.02
C ARG A 166 -3.18 11.09 -11.45
N GLU A 167 -3.39 12.06 -12.35
CA GLU A 167 -3.09 11.93 -13.78
C GLU A 167 -1.60 11.67 -14.04
N TRP A 168 -0.73 12.19 -13.18
CA TRP A 168 0.71 11.95 -13.27
C TRP A 168 1.03 10.47 -12.92
N TRP A 169 0.42 9.93 -11.87
CA TRP A 169 0.56 8.52 -11.51
C TRP A 169 0.00 7.59 -12.58
N GLU A 170 -1.18 7.91 -13.13
CA GLU A 170 -1.79 7.15 -14.22
C GLU A 170 -0.88 7.12 -15.45
N ALA A 171 -0.29 8.27 -15.82
CA ALA A 171 0.65 8.36 -16.95
C ALA A 171 1.89 7.47 -16.71
N LYS A 172 2.43 7.42 -15.48
CA LYS A 172 3.56 6.55 -15.14
C LYS A 172 3.24 5.07 -15.39
N PHE A 173 2.11 4.60 -14.91
CA PHE A 173 1.71 3.20 -15.16
C PHE A 173 1.48 2.92 -16.65
N VAL A 174 0.93 3.87 -17.40
CA VAL A 174 0.72 3.72 -18.87
C VAL A 174 2.05 3.66 -19.61
N GLU A 175 3.01 4.53 -19.29
CA GLU A 175 4.37 4.53 -19.87
C GLU A 175 5.07 3.18 -19.68
N LEU A 176 4.80 2.51 -18.57
CA LEU A 176 5.39 1.21 -18.23
C LEU A 176 4.57 0.00 -18.76
N GLY A 177 3.53 0.26 -19.56
CA GLY A 177 2.74 -0.77 -20.23
C GLY A 177 1.47 -1.21 -19.48
N GLY A 178 1.12 -0.58 -18.37
CA GLY A 178 -0.13 -0.79 -17.67
C GLY A 178 -1.31 -0.12 -18.38
N LYS A 179 -2.53 -0.58 -18.12
CA LYS A 179 -3.77 -0.01 -18.64
C LYS A 179 -4.63 0.51 -17.49
N ILE A 180 -4.91 1.81 -17.48
CA ILE A 180 -5.82 2.40 -16.50
C ILE A 180 -7.25 1.94 -16.74
N CYS A 181 -7.91 1.50 -15.68
CA CYS A 181 -9.28 1.04 -15.70
C CYS A 181 -10.19 1.94 -14.85
N SER A 182 -11.49 1.94 -15.16
CA SER A 182 -12.49 2.66 -14.37
C SER A 182 -12.47 2.17 -12.91
N ILE A 183 -12.68 3.10 -11.99
CA ILE A 183 -12.84 2.83 -10.55
C ILE A 183 -14.29 2.93 -10.07
N ASN A 184 -15.22 3.25 -10.96
CA ASN A 184 -16.62 3.56 -10.58
C ASN A 184 -17.31 2.41 -9.84
N ASP A 185 -16.94 1.17 -10.17
CA ASP A 185 -17.48 -0.04 -9.55
C ASP A 185 -16.81 -0.39 -8.22
N ILE A 186 -15.59 0.11 -7.97
CA ILE A 186 -14.83 -0.16 -6.76
C ILE A 186 -14.78 1.04 -5.78
N TYR A 187 -15.07 2.26 -6.25
CA TYR A 187 -15.15 3.42 -5.36
C TYR A 187 -16.23 3.23 -4.29
N ASN A 188 -15.89 3.47 -3.03
CA ASN A 188 -16.84 3.38 -1.92
C ASN A 188 -16.46 4.38 -0.81
N PRO A 189 -17.28 5.44 -0.57
CA PRO A 189 -16.96 6.46 0.42
C PRO A 189 -16.96 5.98 1.88
N ASN A 190 -17.42 4.75 2.14
CA ASN A 190 -17.48 4.16 3.48
C ASN A 190 -16.35 3.16 3.77
N ILE A 191 -15.38 3.02 2.88
CA ILE A 191 -14.25 2.11 3.04
C ILE A 191 -12.96 2.90 2.87
N TRP A 192 -12.06 2.85 3.84
CA TRP A 192 -10.89 3.71 3.96
C TRP A 192 -10.14 3.87 2.63
N TRP A 193 -9.47 2.86 2.12
CA TRP A 193 -8.67 2.96 0.88
C TRP A 193 -9.49 2.96 -0.43
N PHE A 194 -10.79 3.17 -0.35
CA PHE A 194 -11.68 3.30 -1.52
C PHE A 194 -12.54 4.56 -1.46
N ASN A 195 -12.30 5.45 -0.48
CA ASN A 195 -13.18 6.58 -0.16
C ASN A 195 -12.86 7.88 -0.91
N LEU A 196 -11.68 7.99 -1.51
CA LEU A 196 -11.27 9.16 -2.28
C LEU A 196 -10.95 8.75 -3.72
N ALA A 197 -11.80 9.16 -4.65
CA ALA A 197 -11.66 8.77 -6.05
C ALA A 197 -10.41 9.34 -6.72
N ASP A 198 -9.92 10.49 -6.27
CA ASP A 198 -8.70 11.12 -6.77
C ASP A 198 -7.40 10.45 -6.27
N ARG A 199 -7.48 9.59 -5.25
CA ARG A 199 -6.36 8.80 -4.72
C ARG A 199 -6.33 7.37 -5.23
N LEU A 200 -7.47 6.86 -5.73
CA LEU A 200 -7.64 5.46 -6.11
C LEU A 200 -7.35 5.25 -7.60
N ILE A 201 -6.41 4.36 -7.92
CA ILE A 201 -6.04 4.00 -9.30
C ILE A 201 -6.11 2.48 -9.44
N ARG A 202 -6.76 2.01 -10.50
CA ARG A 202 -6.83 0.60 -10.88
C ARG A 202 -6.10 0.39 -12.20
N VAL A 203 -5.03 -0.40 -12.16
CA VAL A 203 -4.19 -0.71 -13.32
C VAL A 203 -4.36 -2.17 -13.67
N LYS A 204 -4.63 -2.45 -14.94
CA LYS A 204 -4.56 -3.78 -15.51
C LYS A 204 -3.22 -3.93 -16.22
N LYS A 205 -2.57 -5.04 -15.98
CA LYS A 205 -1.37 -5.41 -16.71
C LYS A 205 -1.68 -5.82 -18.14
#